data_b4d2ccb7a2995a27cf8f3b153e9c2802
#
_entry.id   b4d2ccb7a2995a27cf8f3b153e9c2802
#
_cell.length_a   1.000
_cell.length_b   1.000
_cell.length_c   1.000
_cell.angle_alpha   90.00
_cell.angle_beta   90.00
_cell.angle_gamma   90.00
#
_symmetry.space_group_name_H-M   'P 1'
#
loop_
_entity.id
_entity.type
_entity.pdbx_description
1 polymer ?
#
loop_
_entity_poly.entity_id
_entity_poly.type
_entity_poly.pdbx_seq_one_letter_code
_entity_poly.pdbx_strand_id
1 'polypeptide(L)'
;MINPTITISQNEYEYLVEQAKIVKFIEHYKPSICNDGEFGTYEMVVGSDGLITTVRYGTLSECVKCAIEDIRAMQSVYWVGEETEIYAGNSFEEILHAFYSEKEREEILRDNLDGRVDLNEKFPVKEDSSSIAIEKTIKELLEEMVTFPDVVLTSYN
;
A
#
# COMPACT_ATOMS: atom_id res chain seq x y z
N MET A 1 -22.95 19.48 25.14
CA MET A 1 -23.11 19.32 23.69
C MET A 1 -23.18 17.83 23.38
N ILE A 2 -24.25 17.35 22.79
CA ILE A 2 -24.38 15.95 22.37
C ILE A 2 -23.67 15.87 21.01
N ASN A 3 -22.58 15.11 20.93
CA ASN A 3 -21.97 14.81 19.64
C ASN A 3 -22.94 13.90 18.86
N PRO A 4 -23.39 14.29 17.67
CA PRO A 4 -24.24 13.43 16.87
C PRO A 4 -23.50 12.14 16.51
N THR A 5 -24.07 11.00 16.91
CA THR A 5 -23.56 9.69 16.47
C THR A 5 -24.22 9.38 15.13
N ILE A 6 -23.40 9.15 14.11
CA ILE A 6 -23.84 8.70 12.79
C ILE A 6 -23.75 7.17 12.80
N THR A 7 -24.86 6.49 12.59
CA THR A 7 -24.89 5.04 12.39
C THR A 7 -25.01 4.76 10.90
N ILE A 8 -24.06 4.02 10.35
CA ILE A 8 -24.09 3.54 8.96
C ILE A 8 -24.19 2.02 8.96
N SER A 9 -24.73 1.44 7.90
CA SER A 9 -24.75 -0.02 7.72
C SER A 9 -23.35 -0.53 7.39
N GLN A 10 -23.11 -1.84 7.61
CA GLN A 10 -21.87 -2.49 7.25
C GLN A 10 -21.52 -2.29 5.75
N ASN A 11 -22.51 -2.45 4.88
CA ASN A 11 -22.31 -2.27 3.43
C ASN A 11 -21.93 -0.82 3.05
N GLU A 12 -22.53 0.17 3.72
CA GLU A 12 -22.17 1.58 3.52
C GLU A 12 -20.74 1.86 4.01
N TYR A 13 -20.35 1.29 5.14
CA TYR A 13 -18.98 1.39 5.67
C TYR A 13 -17.97 0.79 4.68
N GLU A 14 -18.20 -0.44 4.24
CA GLU A 14 -17.31 -1.12 3.27
C GLU A 14 -17.21 -0.34 1.96
N TYR A 15 -18.31 0.20 1.45
CA TYR A 15 -18.32 1.06 0.27
C TYR A 15 -17.45 2.31 0.48
N LEU A 16 -17.59 3.00 1.62
CA LEU A 16 -16.81 4.20 1.92
C LEU A 16 -15.30 3.90 2.05
N VAL A 17 -14.95 2.77 2.68
CA VAL A 17 -13.54 2.32 2.76
C VAL A 17 -12.98 2.07 1.37
N GLU A 18 -13.73 1.43 0.50
CA GLU A 18 -13.34 1.19 -0.88
C GLU A 18 -13.12 2.49 -1.66
N GLN A 19 -14.06 3.45 -1.54
CA GLN A 19 -13.90 4.76 -2.18
C GLN A 19 -12.67 5.51 -1.65
N ALA A 20 -12.40 5.44 -0.36
CA ALA A 20 -11.21 6.05 0.24
C ALA A 20 -9.91 5.45 -0.32
N LYS A 21 -9.85 4.13 -0.55
CA LYS A 21 -8.70 3.47 -1.20
C LYS A 21 -8.49 3.97 -2.63
N ILE A 22 -9.56 4.12 -3.40
CA ILE A 22 -9.50 4.65 -4.77
C ILE A 22 -8.97 6.08 -4.78
N VAL A 23 -9.49 6.95 -3.91
CA VAL A 23 -9.03 8.33 -3.80
C VAL A 23 -7.56 8.38 -3.42
N LYS A 24 -7.14 7.63 -2.39
CA LYS A 24 -5.74 7.56 -1.96
C LYS A 24 -4.81 7.13 -3.11
N PHE A 25 -5.23 6.12 -3.88
CA PHE A 25 -4.49 5.65 -5.05
C PHE A 25 -4.32 6.75 -6.11
N ILE A 26 -5.42 7.39 -6.49
CA ILE A 26 -5.42 8.43 -7.53
C ILE A 26 -4.58 9.64 -7.10
N GLU A 27 -4.69 10.07 -5.84
CA GLU A 27 -3.92 11.19 -5.30
C GLU A 27 -2.43 10.92 -5.26
N HIS A 28 -2.05 9.68 -4.91
CA HIS A 28 -0.64 9.28 -4.81
C HIS A 28 0.01 9.12 -6.18
N TYR A 29 -0.59 8.31 -7.05
CA TYR A 29 0.02 7.94 -8.33
C TYR A 29 -0.29 8.90 -9.46
N LYS A 30 -1.35 9.71 -9.34
CA LYS A 30 -1.82 10.65 -10.39
C LYS A 30 -1.87 9.99 -11.77
N PRO A 31 -2.55 8.84 -11.90
CA PRO A 31 -2.53 8.06 -13.13
C PRO A 31 -3.14 8.85 -14.29
N SER A 32 -2.66 8.57 -15.49
CA SER A 32 -3.36 8.96 -16.71
C SER A 32 -4.51 7.97 -16.94
N ILE A 33 -5.73 8.49 -17.07
CA ILE A 33 -6.94 7.67 -17.22
C ILE A 33 -7.60 8.02 -18.55
N CYS A 34 -7.80 7.02 -19.40
CA CYS A 34 -8.56 7.12 -20.61
C CYS A 34 -9.81 6.23 -20.53
N ASN A 35 -10.93 6.73 -20.99
CA ASN A 35 -12.18 5.98 -21.10
C ASN A 35 -12.55 5.87 -22.57
N ASP A 36 -12.61 4.63 -23.07
CA ASP A 36 -13.20 4.34 -24.37
C ASP A 36 -14.70 4.07 -24.17
N GLY A 37 -15.51 5.10 -24.35
CA GLY A 37 -16.96 5.04 -24.18
C GLY A 37 -17.65 4.12 -25.19
N GLU A 38 -17.03 3.82 -26.33
CA GLU A 38 -17.57 2.93 -27.36
C GLU A 38 -17.49 1.46 -26.94
N PHE A 39 -16.40 1.10 -26.24
CA PHE A 39 -16.16 -0.27 -25.80
C PHE A 39 -16.36 -0.48 -24.28
N GLY A 40 -16.66 0.59 -23.53
CA GLY A 40 -16.81 0.52 -22.07
C GLY A 40 -15.54 0.09 -21.35
N THR A 41 -14.39 0.47 -21.90
CA THR A 41 -13.07 0.17 -21.32
C THR A 41 -12.47 1.37 -20.64
N TYR A 42 -11.75 1.11 -19.56
CA TYR A 42 -10.84 2.05 -18.92
C TYR A 42 -9.41 1.60 -19.12
N GLU A 43 -8.56 2.50 -19.57
CA GLU A 43 -7.12 2.36 -19.59
C GLU A 43 -6.53 3.28 -18.54
N MET A 44 -5.69 2.74 -17.68
CA MET A 44 -5.00 3.47 -16.64
C MET A 44 -3.50 3.24 -16.76
N VAL A 45 -2.75 4.33 -16.88
CA VAL A 45 -1.30 4.31 -16.91
C VAL A 45 -0.76 4.97 -15.64
N VAL A 46 0.02 4.23 -14.89
CA VAL A 46 0.67 4.68 -13.66
C VAL A 46 2.16 4.85 -13.90
N GLY A 47 2.70 5.99 -13.45
CA GLY A 47 4.11 6.33 -13.60
C GLY A 47 4.44 7.01 -14.92
N SER A 48 5.49 7.86 -14.90
CA SER A 48 5.96 8.61 -16.08
C SER A 48 6.52 7.72 -17.19
N ASP A 49 6.97 6.53 -16.83
CA ASP A 49 7.64 5.58 -17.73
C ASP A 49 6.69 4.47 -18.21
N GLY A 50 5.38 4.61 -17.95
CA GLY A 50 4.39 3.58 -18.26
C GLY A 50 4.63 2.27 -17.49
N LEU A 51 5.11 2.38 -16.26
CA LEU A 51 5.49 1.25 -15.41
C LEU A 51 4.36 0.22 -15.29
N ILE A 52 3.12 0.70 -15.23
CA ILE A 52 1.92 -0.14 -15.23
C ILE A 52 0.89 0.45 -16.16
N THR A 53 0.42 -0.36 -17.08
CA THR A 53 -0.74 -0.09 -17.91
C THR A 53 -1.79 -1.14 -17.63
N THR A 54 -2.89 -0.72 -17.03
CA THR A 54 -4.03 -1.59 -16.75
C THR A 54 -5.19 -1.22 -17.64
N VAL A 55 -5.67 -2.17 -18.44
CA VAL A 55 -6.87 -2.03 -19.28
C VAL A 55 -7.94 -2.97 -18.77
N ARG A 56 -9.11 -2.44 -18.46
CA ARG A 56 -10.23 -3.23 -17.94
C ARG A 56 -11.56 -2.78 -18.55
N TYR A 57 -12.44 -3.76 -18.71
CA TYR A 57 -13.86 -3.55 -19.01
C TYR A 57 -14.60 -3.31 -17.70
N GLY A 58 -15.62 -2.44 -17.72
CA GLY A 58 -16.49 -2.21 -16.58
C GLY A 58 -16.36 -0.79 -16.02
N THR A 59 -16.12 -0.66 -14.73
CA THR A 59 -16.08 0.61 -14.03
C THR A 59 -14.66 1.10 -13.76
N LEU A 60 -14.51 2.43 -13.52
CA LEU A 60 -13.25 3.00 -13.07
C LEU A 60 -12.76 2.34 -11.78
N SER A 61 -13.68 2.01 -10.86
CA SER A 61 -13.36 1.33 -9.61
C SER A 61 -12.68 -0.02 -9.84
N GLU A 62 -13.20 -0.82 -10.77
CA GLU A 62 -12.60 -2.12 -11.13
C GLU A 62 -11.22 -1.95 -11.78
N CYS A 63 -11.05 -0.94 -12.62
CA CYS A 63 -9.76 -0.62 -13.21
C CYS A 63 -8.72 -0.23 -12.14
N VAL A 64 -9.10 0.62 -11.17
CA VAL A 64 -8.22 1.00 -10.06
C VAL A 64 -7.86 -0.21 -9.19
N LYS A 65 -8.81 -1.08 -8.87
CA LYS A 65 -8.54 -2.31 -8.11
C LYS A 65 -7.49 -3.19 -8.78
N CYS A 66 -7.64 -3.43 -10.08
CA CYS A 66 -6.66 -4.20 -10.84
C CYS A 66 -5.29 -3.51 -10.86
N ALA A 67 -5.24 -2.19 -11.01
CA ALA A 67 -3.98 -1.45 -10.96
C ALA A 67 -3.29 -1.57 -9.59
N ILE A 68 -4.04 -1.52 -8.49
CA ILE A 68 -3.53 -1.75 -7.13
C ILE A 68 -2.95 -3.16 -7.01
N GLU A 69 -3.64 -4.18 -7.52
CA GLU A 69 -3.17 -5.57 -7.49
C GLU A 69 -1.89 -5.75 -8.32
N ASP A 70 -1.83 -5.17 -9.51
CA ASP A 70 -0.66 -5.22 -10.40
C ASP A 70 0.56 -4.54 -9.72
N ILE A 71 0.36 -3.34 -9.11
CA ILE A 71 1.42 -2.65 -8.38
C ILE A 71 1.87 -3.47 -7.17
N ARG A 72 0.94 -3.99 -6.39
CA ARG A 72 1.22 -4.82 -5.20
C ARG A 72 2.05 -6.06 -5.56
N ALA A 73 1.73 -6.71 -6.68
CA ALA A 73 2.44 -7.90 -7.14
C ALA A 73 3.91 -7.64 -7.48
N MET A 74 4.29 -6.40 -7.74
CA MET A 74 5.67 -5.99 -8.03
C MET A 74 6.48 -5.67 -6.77
N GLN A 75 5.83 -5.52 -5.60
CA GLN A 75 6.52 -5.09 -4.40
C GLN A 75 7.41 -6.19 -3.81
N SER A 76 8.54 -5.77 -3.30
CA SER A 76 9.41 -6.55 -2.43
C SER A 76 9.36 -5.98 -1.01
N VAL A 77 9.53 -6.85 -0.01
CA VAL A 77 9.41 -6.47 1.40
C VAL A 77 10.76 -6.64 2.09
N TYR A 78 11.15 -5.62 2.84
CA TYR A 78 12.42 -5.57 3.56
C TYR A 78 12.20 -5.07 4.99
N TRP A 79 12.94 -5.62 5.94
CA TRP A 79 13.19 -4.92 7.19
C TRP A 79 14.41 -4.01 7.02
N VAL A 80 14.39 -2.84 7.66
CA VAL A 80 15.46 -1.83 7.51
C VAL A 80 15.72 -1.15 8.85
N GLY A 81 16.96 -1.19 9.29
CA GLY A 81 17.39 -0.65 10.57
C GLY A 81 17.13 -1.62 11.72
N GLU A 82 15.90 -1.97 11.96
CA GLU A 82 15.47 -2.96 12.95
C GLU A 82 14.56 -4.01 12.29
N GLU A 83 14.62 -5.26 12.75
CA GLU A 83 13.81 -6.37 12.19
C GLU A 83 12.30 -6.17 12.31
N THR A 84 11.87 -5.23 13.14
CA THR A 84 10.46 -4.84 13.32
C THR A 84 10.03 -3.63 12.50
N GLU A 85 10.94 -3.01 11.79
CA GLU A 85 10.68 -1.90 10.86
C GLU A 85 10.62 -2.43 9.44
N ILE A 86 9.40 -2.73 8.97
CA ILE A 86 9.14 -3.43 7.71
C ILE A 86 8.52 -2.49 6.68
N TYR A 87 9.09 -2.48 5.50
CA TYR A 87 8.73 -1.62 4.38
C TYR A 87 8.46 -2.44 3.11
N ALA A 88 7.58 -1.94 2.26
CA ALA A 88 7.34 -2.49 0.94
C ALA A 88 7.65 -1.44 -0.14
N GLY A 89 8.28 -1.86 -1.22
CA GLY A 89 8.63 -1.01 -2.37
C GLY A 89 9.12 -1.84 -3.55
N ASN A 90 9.30 -1.22 -4.72
CA ASN A 90 9.79 -1.91 -5.91
C ASN A 90 11.24 -2.40 -5.74
N SER A 91 12.02 -1.69 -4.94
CA SER A 91 13.39 -2.07 -4.62
C SER A 91 13.79 -1.58 -3.23
N PHE A 92 14.84 -2.19 -2.68
CA PHE A 92 15.45 -1.74 -1.42
C PHE A 92 15.97 -0.29 -1.52
N GLU A 93 16.56 0.07 -2.66
CA GLU A 93 17.07 1.43 -2.89
C GLU A 93 15.95 2.48 -2.89
N GLU A 94 14.78 2.18 -3.48
CA GLU A 94 13.60 3.04 -3.43
C GLU A 94 13.15 3.29 -1.99
N ILE A 95 13.10 2.25 -1.16
CA ILE A 95 12.74 2.34 0.26
C ILE A 95 13.73 3.24 1.00
N LEU A 96 15.04 3.00 0.82
CA LEU A 96 16.07 3.82 1.45
C LEU A 96 15.94 5.31 1.08
N HIS A 97 15.68 5.61 -0.18
CA HIS A 97 15.51 6.99 -0.63
C HIS A 97 14.23 7.65 -0.13
N ALA A 98 13.15 6.88 0.04
CA ALA A 98 11.86 7.40 0.50
C ALA A 98 11.83 7.72 2.00
N PHE A 99 12.50 6.92 2.83
CA PHE A 99 12.33 6.96 4.28
C PHE A 99 13.56 7.41 5.08
N TYR A 100 14.77 7.39 4.48
CA TYR A 100 16.01 7.63 5.19
C TYR A 100 16.83 8.77 4.59
N SER A 101 17.44 9.59 5.44
CA SER A 101 18.40 10.60 5.02
C SER A 101 19.69 9.97 4.46
N GLU A 102 20.50 10.73 3.75
CA GLU A 102 21.75 10.24 3.17
C GLU A 102 22.68 9.59 4.22
N LYS A 103 22.79 10.23 5.38
CA LYS A 103 23.63 9.72 6.47
C LYS A 103 23.11 8.38 7.03
N GLU A 104 21.80 8.27 7.24
CA GLU A 104 21.19 7.03 7.73
C GLU A 104 21.34 5.90 6.71
N ARG A 105 21.18 6.18 5.41
CA ARG A 105 21.41 5.20 4.34
C ARG A 105 22.84 4.66 4.37
N GLU A 106 23.84 5.56 4.53
CA GLU A 106 25.24 5.15 4.65
C GLU A 106 25.47 4.24 5.87
N GLU A 107 24.85 4.54 7.01
CA GLU A 107 24.93 3.74 8.22
C GLU A 107 24.27 2.36 8.03
N ILE A 108 23.06 2.31 7.46
CA ILE A 108 22.34 1.06 7.16
C ILE A 108 23.16 0.16 6.24
N LEU A 109 23.69 0.70 5.15
CA LEU A 109 24.47 -0.05 4.17
C LEU A 109 25.82 -0.52 4.75
N ARG A 110 26.50 0.32 5.54
CA ARG A 110 27.77 -0.02 6.17
C ARG A 110 27.63 -1.15 7.17
N ASP A 111 26.57 -1.11 7.97
CA ASP A 111 26.37 -2.02 9.11
C ASP A 111 25.48 -3.23 8.72
N ASN A 112 25.05 -3.33 7.45
CA ASN A 112 24.16 -4.37 6.90
C ASN A 112 22.86 -4.51 7.72
N LEU A 113 22.23 -3.38 8.03
CA LEU A 113 21.00 -3.31 8.81
C LEU A 113 19.76 -3.42 7.91
N ASP A 114 19.70 -4.51 7.13
CA ASP A 114 18.57 -4.79 6.23
C ASP A 114 18.45 -6.28 5.92
N GLY A 115 17.26 -6.68 5.49
CA GLY A 115 17.02 -8.03 4.99
C GLY A 115 15.65 -8.17 4.34
N ARG A 116 15.52 -9.19 3.49
CA ARG A 116 14.23 -9.55 2.90
C ARG A 116 13.35 -10.24 3.93
N VAL A 117 12.05 -9.95 3.87
CA VAL A 117 11.03 -10.56 4.73
C VAL A 117 10.20 -11.54 3.89
N ASP A 118 9.91 -12.73 4.47
CA ASP A 118 9.01 -13.70 3.84
C ASP A 118 7.56 -13.21 3.95
N LEU A 119 6.79 -13.32 2.87
CA LEU A 119 5.39 -12.90 2.84
C LEU A 119 4.50 -13.71 3.79
N ASN A 120 4.90 -14.92 4.17
CA ASN A 120 4.18 -15.77 5.11
C ASN A 120 4.63 -15.58 6.57
N GLU A 121 5.65 -14.75 6.81
CA GLU A 121 6.08 -14.42 8.16
C GLU A 121 4.98 -13.68 8.91
N LYS A 122 4.78 -14.04 10.18
CA LYS A 122 3.70 -13.55 11.02
C LYS A 122 4.21 -12.58 12.05
N PHE A 123 3.47 -11.50 12.21
CA PHE A 123 3.75 -10.46 13.20
C PHE A 123 2.51 -10.15 14.04
N PRO A 124 2.68 -9.86 15.34
CA PRO A 124 1.60 -9.38 16.18
C PRO A 124 1.25 -7.94 15.81
N VAL A 125 0.01 -7.72 15.40
CA VAL A 125 -0.51 -6.41 14.99
C VAL A 125 -1.64 -6.01 15.92
N LYS A 126 -1.65 -4.74 16.35
CA LYS A 126 -2.77 -4.13 17.08
C LYS A 126 -3.46 -3.13 16.15
N GLU A 127 -4.76 -3.22 16.06
CA GLU A 127 -5.56 -2.27 15.27
C GLU A 127 -5.74 -0.93 16.00
N ASP A 128 -5.70 -0.97 17.33
CA ASP A 128 -5.67 0.22 18.20
C ASP A 128 -4.92 -0.09 19.51
N SER A 129 -4.66 0.94 20.30
CA SER A 129 -3.91 0.81 21.57
C SER A 129 -4.62 -0.02 22.65
N SER A 130 -5.91 -0.31 22.50
CA SER A 130 -6.74 -1.07 23.44
C SER A 130 -7.02 -2.49 22.98
N SER A 131 -6.72 -2.82 21.71
CA SER A 131 -7.00 -4.13 21.13
C SER A 131 -5.98 -5.20 21.54
N ILE A 132 -6.42 -6.45 21.54
CA ILE A 132 -5.54 -7.60 21.67
C ILE A 132 -4.77 -7.73 20.35
N ALA A 133 -3.46 -7.96 20.42
CA ALA A 133 -2.66 -8.20 19.23
C ALA A 133 -3.14 -9.48 18.53
N ILE A 134 -3.36 -9.39 17.23
CA ILE A 134 -3.67 -10.51 16.34
C ILE A 134 -2.47 -10.78 15.44
N GLU A 135 -2.19 -12.05 15.16
CA GLU A 135 -1.14 -12.40 14.21
C GLU A 135 -1.64 -12.21 12.79
N LYS A 136 -0.95 -11.36 12.02
CA LYS A 136 -1.14 -11.21 10.57
C LYS A 136 0.15 -11.57 9.84
N THR A 137 0.01 -12.17 8.67
CA THR A 137 1.13 -12.37 7.75
C THR A 137 1.47 -11.06 7.04
N ILE A 138 2.70 -10.94 6.56
CA ILE A 138 3.10 -9.79 5.72
C ILE A 138 2.21 -9.70 4.47
N LYS A 139 1.82 -10.84 3.90
CA LYS A 139 0.89 -10.88 2.75
C LYS A 139 -0.45 -10.21 3.09
N GLU A 140 -1.06 -10.55 4.23
CA GLU A 140 -2.33 -9.95 4.68
C GLU A 140 -2.19 -8.45 4.91
N LEU A 141 -1.06 -7.99 5.46
CA LEU A 141 -0.80 -6.56 5.64
C LEU A 141 -0.65 -5.83 4.29
N LEU A 142 0.04 -6.42 3.32
CA LEU A 142 0.14 -5.87 1.98
C LEU A 142 -1.21 -5.75 1.27
N GLU A 143 -2.14 -6.67 1.50
CA GLU A 143 -3.49 -6.65 0.91
C GLU A 143 -4.30 -5.41 1.34
N GLU A 144 -3.95 -4.81 2.47
CA GLU A 144 -4.57 -3.58 2.97
C GLU A 144 -3.95 -2.30 2.36
N MET A 145 -2.75 -2.40 1.77
CA MET A 145 -1.99 -1.28 1.24
C MET A 145 -2.39 -0.95 -0.20
N VAL A 146 -2.37 0.33 -0.53
CA VAL A 146 -2.71 0.85 -1.87
C VAL A 146 -1.65 1.77 -2.46
N THR A 147 -0.65 2.16 -1.67
CA THR A 147 0.44 3.06 -2.09
C THR A 147 1.78 2.47 -1.72
N PHE A 148 2.80 2.67 -2.59
CA PHE A 148 4.16 2.19 -2.40
C PHE A 148 5.16 3.23 -2.93
N PRO A 149 6.39 3.34 -2.36
CA PRO A 149 6.82 2.62 -1.17
C PRO A 149 6.08 3.08 0.08
N ASP A 150 5.84 2.17 1.04
CA ASP A 150 5.16 2.52 2.31
C ASP A 150 5.61 1.57 3.43
N VAL A 151 5.31 1.97 4.66
CA VAL A 151 5.58 1.19 5.87
C VAL A 151 4.54 0.08 5.99
N VAL A 152 4.97 -1.16 6.10
CA VAL A 152 4.10 -2.33 6.34
C VAL A 152 3.86 -2.51 7.83
N LEU A 153 4.92 -2.40 8.63
CA LEU A 153 4.89 -2.58 10.07
C LEU A 153 5.99 -1.73 10.72
N THR A 154 5.69 -1.18 11.89
CA THR A 154 6.67 -0.51 12.75
C THR A 154 6.42 -0.87 14.20
N SER A 155 7.48 -0.96 14.99
CA SER A 155 7.42 -1.22 16.43
C SER A 155 6.92 -0.02 17.26
N TYR A 156 6.80 1.14 16.64
CA TYR A 156 6.46 2.42 17.30
C TYR A 156 4.97 2.75 17.29
N ASN A 157 4.09 1.83 16.93
CA ASN A 157 2.63 2.02 16.97
C ASN A 157 1.98 1.37 18.17
#